data_aeb078322c1264612cfc62b08802649e
#
_entry.id   aeb078322c1264612cfc62b08802649e
#
_cell.length_a   1.000
_cell.length_b   1.000
_cell.length_c   1.000
_cell.angle_alpha   90.00
_cell.angle_beta   90.00
_cell.angle_gamma   90.00
#
_symmetry.space_group_name_H-M   'P 1'
#
loop_
_entity.id
_entity.type
_entity.pdbx_description
1 polymer ?
#
loop_
_entity_poly.entity_id
_entity_poly.type
_entity_poly.pdbx_seq_one_letter_code
_entity_poly.pdbx_strand_id
1 'polypeptide(L)'
;MPGLSTSSCERIQTLLTTVYRPYDVVVIGGGHAGTEASAAAARSGARTALITPKLDNLGVCSCNPSFGGIGKGTMLREIDALDGVVGRIVDKAGVQFRVLNRKKGPAVWGPRAQIDRALYKRYMREEMVGYKNMSIVEASVADIVVQREGAQEEGRHGKITGVRLESGEVIPTSNVVITTGTFLGGEIHIGMQSDAVAKKPC
;
A
#
# COMPACT_ATOMS: atom_id res chain seq x y z
N MET A 1 -10.27 47.71 10.16
CA MET A 1 -9.64 46.41 10.55
C MET A 1 -8.17 46.52 10.24
N PRO A 2 -7.23 46.33 11.20
CA PRO A 2 -5.81 46.44 10.89
C PRO A 2 -5.42 45.19 10.07
N GLY A 3 -4.86 45.42 8.89
CA GLY A 3 -4.34 44.37 8.01
C GLY A 3 -3.20 43.63 8.69
N LEU A 4 -3.23 42.30 8.62
CA LEU A 4 -2.12 41.45 9.02
C LEU A 4 -0.87 41.88 8.25
N SER A 5 0.23 42.15 8.98
CA SER A 5 1.49 42.49 8.33
C SER A 5 1.98 41.36 7.46
N THR A 6 2.67 41.64 6.37
CA THR A 6 3.28 40.65 5.45
C THR A 6 4.09 39.60 6.21
N SER A 7 4.79 39.99 7.28
CA SER A 7 5.55 39.05 8.15
C SER A 7 4.68 38.04 8.92
N SER A 8 3.45 38.43 9.27
CA SER A 8 2.50 37.49 9.93
C SER A 8 1.93 36.49 8.95
N CYS A 9 1.67 36.90 7.71
CA CYS A 9 1.22 36.00 6.64
C CYS A 9 2.31 34.98 6.25
N GLU A 10 3.55 35.42 6.14
CA GLU A 10 4.70 34.54 5.88
C GLU A 10 4.95 33.54 7.03
N ARG A 11 4.80 33.96 8.29
CA ARG A 11 4.90 33.07 9.43
C ARG A 11 3.78 32.02 9.47
N ILE A 12 2.56 32.41 9.15
CA ILE A 12 1.42 31.49 9.04
C ILE A 12 1.65 30.53 7.88
N GLN A 13 2.11 31.02 6.73
CA GLN A 13 2.46 30.20 5.57
C GLN A 13 3.58 29.20 5.90
N THR A 14 4.63 29.61 6.60
CA THR A 14 5.73 28.76 7.07
C THR A 14 5.24 27.73 8.09
N LEU A 15 4.37 28.11 9.03
CA LEU A 15 3.77 27.19 9.98
C LEU A 15 2.87 26.16 9.29
N LEU A 16 2.03 26.60 8.35
CA LEU A 16 1.17 25.72 7.56
C LEU A 16 2.00 24.73 6.70
N THR A 17 3.08 25.18 6.08
CA THR A 17 3.97 24.29 5.31
C THR A 17 4.79 23.35 6.20
N THR A 18 5.07 23.73 7.44
CA THR A 18 5.77 22.86 8.40
C THR A 18 4.82 21.82 9.02
N VAL A 19 3.56 22.19 9.29
CA VAL A 19 2.52 21.32 9.86
C VAL A 19 1.90 20.42 8.77
N TYR A 20 1.76 20.93 7.53
CA TYR A 20 1.18 20.23 6.36
C TYR A 20 2.24 19.88 5.32
N ARG A 21 3.32 19.26 5.75
CA ARG A 21 4.30 18.75 4.78
C ARG A 21 3.67 17.62 3.97
N PRO A 22 3.62 17.73 2.62
CA PRO A 22 3.05 16.69 1.77
C PRO A 22 3.78 15.36 1.94
N TYR A 23 3.09 14.25 1.72
CA TYR A 23 3.74 12.95 1.65
C TYR A 23 4.56 12.85 0.35
N ASP A 24 5.74 12.24 0.45
CA ASP A 24 6.56 11.97 -0.73
C ASP A 24 5.91 10.86 -1.57
N VAL A 25 5.30 9.87 -0.90
CA VAL A 25 4.62 8.74 -1.54
C VAL A 25 3.32 8.43 -0.79
N VAL A 26 2.24 8.24 -1.53
CA VAL A 26 0.98 7.68 -1.03
C VAL A 26 0.76 6.31 -1.66
N VAL A 27 0.56 5.30 -0.82
CA VAL A 27 0.23 3.92 -1.24
C VAL A 27 -1.24 3.65 -0.94
N ILE A 28 -2.00 3.24 -1.95
CA ILE A 28 -3.43 2.94 -1.85
C ILE A 28 -3.62 1.43 -1.77
N GLY A 29 -4.15 0.96 -0.63
CA GLY A 29 -4.45 -0.45 -0.36
C GLY A 29 -3.51 -1.10 0.65
N GLY A 30 -4.07 -1.65 1.73
CA GLY A 30 -3.35 -2.29 2.84
C GLY A 30 -3.10 -3.80 2.67
N GLY A 31 -3.18 -4.33 1.45
CA GLY A 31 -2.85 -5.73 1.13
C GLY A 31 -1.34 -5.99 1.10
N HIS A 32 -0.93 -7.21 0.73
CA HIS A 32 0.49 -7.58 0.72
C HIS A 32 1.35 -6.69 -0.18
N ALA A 33 0.85 -6.31 -1.36
CA ALA A 33 1.56 -5.41 -2.26
C ALA A 33 1.72 -4.00 -1.66
N GLY A 34 0.67 -3.50 -0.99
CA GLY A 34 0.70 -2.18 -0.36
C GLY A 34 1.60 -2.13 0.87
N THR A 35 1.60 -3.16 1.71
CA THR A 35 2.51 -3.22 2.86
C THR A 35 3.98 -3.24 2.40
N GLU A 36 4.31 -3.99 1.37
CA GLU A 36 5.67 -4.01 0.82
C GLU A 36 6.04 -2.68 0.15
N ALA A 37 5.17 -2.11 -0.69
CA ALA A 37 5.42 -0.85 -1.35
C ALA A 37 5.63 0.31 -0.36
N SER A 38 4.77 0.39 0.67
CA SER A 38 4.88 1.43 1.69
C SER A 38 6.12 1.24 2.58
N ALA A 39 6.44 0.01 2.95
CA ALA A 39 7.67 -0.29 3.70
C ALA A 39 8.92 0.06 2.88
N ALA A 40 8.94 -0.27 1.58
CA ALA A 40 10.05 0.07 0.68
C ALA A 40 10.25 1.58 0.55
N ALA A 41 9.16 2.35 0.33
CA ALA A 41 9.21 3.80 0.25
C ALA A 41 9.70 4.42 1.57
N ALA A 42 9.13 4.00 2.69
CA ALA A 42 9.48 4.51 4.02
C ALA A 42 10.93 4.17 4.41
N ARG A 43 11.40 2.98 4.08
CA ARG A 43 12.77 2.50 4.31
C ARG A 43 13.78 3.30 3.48
N SER A 44 13.41 3.73 2.28
CA SER A 44 14.22 4.61 1.44
C SER A 44 14.27 6.06 1.93
N GLY A 45 13.61 6.38 3.06
CA GLY A 45 13.61 7.71 3.66
C GLY A 45 12.44 8.59 3.23
N ALA A 46 11.56 8.12 2.34
CA ALA A 46 10.38 8.86 1.91
C ALA A 46 9.33 8.94 3.03
N ARG A 47 8.76 10.12 3.23
CA ARG A 47 7.58 10.29 4.08
C ARG A 47 6.38 9.65 3.38
N THR A 48 5.94 8.50 3.88
CA THR A 48 4.99 7.64 3.21
C THR A 48 3.64 7.60 3.95
N ALA A 49 2.53 7.65 3.21
CA ALA A 49 1.21 7.33 3.73
C ALA A 49 0.71 6.03 3.10
N LEU A 50 0.27 5.09 3.93
CA LEU A 50 -0.47 3.89 3.52
C LEU A 50 -1.95 4.11 3.82
N ILE A 51 -2.79 4.17 2.78
CA ILE A 51 -4.24 4.36 2.93
C ILE A 51 -4.92 2.99 2.81
N THR A 52 -5.73 2.66 3.80
CA THR A 52 -6.52 1.42 3.82
C THR A 52 -7.89 1.69 4.41
N PRO A 53 -8.98 1.05 3.93
CA PRO A 53 -10.33 1.27 4.46
C PRO A 53 -10.46 0.94 5.95
N LYS A 54 -9.70 -0.07 6.42
CA LYS A 54 -9.66 -0.48 7.82
C LYS A 54 -8.27 -0.95 8.21
N LEU A 55 -7.79 -0.56 9.38
CA LEU A 55 -6.53 -1.09 9.94
C LEU A 55 -6.53 -2.62 10.06
N ASP A 56 -7.69 -3.19 10.29
CA ASP A 56 -7.88 -4.64 10.36
C ASP A 56 -7.67 -5.37 9.03
N ASN A 57 -7.58 -4.66 7.92
CA ASN A 57 -7.26 -5.25 6.60
C ASN A 57 -5.77 -5.50 6.40
N LEU A 58 -4.90 -4.92 7.23
CA LEU A 58 -3.47 -5.16 7.16
C LEU A 58 -3.12 -6.61 7.45
N GLY A 59 -2.37 -7.24 6.56
CA GLY A 59 -1.93 -8.61 6.71
C GLY A 59 -3.03 -9.67 6.58
N VAL A 60 -4.19 -9.33 6.03
CA VAL A 60 -5.26 -10.31 5.82
C VAL A 60 -4.89 -11.26 4.69
N CYS A 61 -4.81 -12.56 5.02
CA CYS A 61 -4.68 -13.65 4.06
C CYS A 61 -6.06 -14.21 3.73
N SER A 62 -6.69 -13.70 2.68
CA SER A 62 -8.05 -14.10 2.26
C SER A 62 -8.11 -15.50 1.63
N CYS A 63 -7.00 -15.95 1.05
CA CYS A 63 -6.89 -17.25 0.38
C CYS A 63 -6.20 -18.29 1.29
N ASN A 64 -5.33 -19.14 0.69
CA ASN A 64 -4.57 -20.14 1.43
C ASN A 64 -3.60 -19.49 2.43
N PRO A 65 -3.49 -20.02 3.66
CA PRO A 65 -2.55 -19.50 4.66
C PRO A 65 -1.12 -19.94 4.34
N SER A 66 -0.63 -19.62 3.15
CA SER A 66 0.70 -20.05 2.71
C SER A 66 1.37 -19.04 1.80
N PHE A 67 2.66 -18.90 2.00
CA PHE A 67 3.55 -18.09 1.19
C PHE A 67 4.58 -18.96 0.48
N GLY A 68 4.83 -18.69 -0.80
CA GLY A 68 5.81 -19.41 -1.58
C GLY A 68 5.24 -20.38 -2.60
N GLY A 69 6.08 -21.29 -3.07
CA GLY A 69 5.83 -22.18 -4.20
C GLY A 69 6.59 -21.73 -5.45
N ILE A 70 6.31 -22.36 -6.60
CA ILE A 70 6.90 -21.97 -7.89
C ILE A 70 6.35 -20.58 -8.28
N GLY A 71 7.20 -19.69 -8.75
CA GLY A 71 6.84 -18.31 -9.09
C GLY A 71 6.71 -17.42 -7.86
N LYS A 72 5.68 -17.59 -7.02
CA LYS A 72 5.51 -16.80 -5.79
C LYS A 72 6.72 -16.90 -4.87
N GLY A 73 7.29 -18.07 -4.68
CA GLY A 73 8.49 -18.27 -3.86
C GLY A 73 9.71 -17.57 -4.42
N THR A 74 9.85 -17.47 -5.73
CA THR A 74 10.92 -16.71 -6.38
C THR A 74 10.77 -15.22 -6.12
N MET A 75 9.58 -14.67 -6.36
CA MET A 75 9.30 -13.24 -6.10
C MET A 75 9.48 -12.87 -4.63
N LEU A 76 9.04 -13.73 -3.71
CA LEU A 76 9.23 -13.49 -2.26
C LEU A 76 10.70 -13.45 -1.88
N ARG A 77 11.55 -14.27 -2.48
CA ARG A 77 13.01 -14.25 -2.24
C ARG A 77 13.66 -12.96 -2.76
N GLU A 78 13.19 -12.44 -3.88
CA GLU A 78 13.65 -11.15 -4.42
C GLU A 78 13.23 -9.99 -3.49
N ILE A 79 11.99 -10.00 -3.01
CA ILE A 79 11.48 -9.01 -2.04
C ILE A 79 12.26 -9.09 -0.73
N ASP A 80 12.51 -10.30 -0.21
CA ASP A 80 13.28 -10.54 1.01
C ASP A 80 14.73 -10.07 0.88
N ALA A 81 15.36 -10.31 -0.28
CA ALA A 81 16.71 -9.82 -0.58
C ALA A 81 16.81 -8.28 -0.61
N LEU A 82 15.68 -7.59 -0.83
CA LEU A 82 15.55 -6.14 -0.77
C LEU A 82 15.05 -5.65 0.61
N ASP A 83 15.15 -6.46 1.66
CA ASP A 83 14.68 -6.16 3.01
C ASP A 83 13.15 -5.97 3.12
N GLY A 84 12.38 -6.79 2.39
CA GLY A 84 10.92 -6.82 2.48
C GLY A 84 10.40 -7.29 3.83
N VAL A 85 9.17 -6.91 4.15
CA VAL A 85 8.53 -7.20 5.45
C VAL A 85 7.95 -8.60 5.51
N VAL A 86 7.39 -9.10 4.39
CA VAL A 86 6.63 -10.36 4.34
C VAL A 86 7.48 -11.54 4.80
N GLY A 87 8.73 -11.66 4.37
CA GLY A 87 9.63 -12.75 4.76
C GLY A 87 9.78 -12.83 6.27
N ARG A 88 10.12 -11.72 6.92
CA ARG A 88 10.28 -11.63 8.38
C ARG A 88 9.01 -11.97 9.16
N ILE A 89 7.86 -11.54 8.66
CA ILE A 89 6.57 -11.84 9.30
C ILE A 89 6.16 -13.30 9.10
N VAL A 90 6.44 -13.86 7.93
CA VAL A 90 6.21 -15.27 7.63
C VAL A 90 7.06 -16.16 8.54
N ASP A 91 8.32 -15.80 8.80
CA ASP A 91 9.18 -16.55 9.73
C ASP A 91 8.64 -16.56 11.17
N LYS A 92 8.05 -15.43 11.62
CA LYS A 92 7.43 -15.32 12.95
C LYS A 92 6.10 -16.07 13.07
N ALA A 93 5.30 -16.12 11.99
CA ALA A 93 3.96 -16.70 11.97
C ALA A 93 3.90 -18.10 11.35
N GLY A 94 5.04 -18.63 10.87
CA GLY A 94 5.12 -19.90 10.17
C GLY A 94 4.89 -21.09 11.09
N VAL A 95 4.07 -22.04 10.64
CA VAL A 95 3.79 -23.29 11.32
C VAL A 95 4.44 -24.50 10.63
N GLN A 96 4.75 -24.36 9.32
CA GLN A 96 5.43 -25.39 8.55
C GLN A 96 6.21 -24.76 7.38
N PHE A 97 7.45 -25.24 7.20
CA PHE A 97 8.33 -24.82 6.10
C PHE A 97 8.71 -26.02 5.24
N ARG A 98 8.60 -25.89 3.92
CA ARG A 98 8.97 -26.94 2.95
C ARG A 98 9.62 -26.34 1.71
N VAL A 99 10.51 -27.09 1.10
CA VAL A 99 10.96 -26.85 -0.27
C VAL A 99 10.20 -27.81 -1.19
N LEU A 100 9.38 -27.24 -2.06
CA LEU A 100 8.64 -27.99 -3.07
C LEU A 100 9.56 -28.43 -4.21
N ASN A 101 9.18 -29.51 -4.88
CA ASN A 101 9.87 -30.05 -6.07
C ASN A 101 11.35 -30.43 -5.89
N ARG A 102 11.79 -30.78 -4.65
CA ARG A 102 13.19 -31.15 -4.39
C ARG A 102 13.72 -32.22 -5.33
N LYS A 103 12.88 -33.18 -5.75
CA LYS A 103 13.26 -34.28 -6.65
C LYS A 103 13.37 -33.86 -8.13
N LYS A 104 12.92 -32.64 -8.50
CA LYS A 104 12.86 -32.17 -9.89
C LYS A 104 14.04 -31.24 -10.28
N GLY A 105 14.95 -31.01 -9.36
CA GLY A 105 16.14 -30.18 -9.57
C GLY A 105 16.00 -28.73 -9.11
N PRO A 106 17.15 -28.02 -8.96
CA PRO A 106 17.22 -26.69 -8.35
C PRO A 106 16.39 -25.60 -9.07
N ALA A 107 16.23 -25.70 -10.38
CA ALA A 107 15.50 -24.71 -11.18
C ALA A 107 14.02 -24.55 -10.79
N VAL A 108 13.44 -25.61 -10.19
CA VAL A 108 12.03 -25.62 -9.78
C VAL A 108 11.84 -25.75 -8.27
N TRP A 109 12.90 -25.60 -7.49
CA TRP A 109 12.79 -25.55 -6.03
C TRP A 109 12.03 -24.30 -5.60
N GLY A 110 10.90 -24.50 -4.95
CA GLY A 110 10.06 -23.41 -4.43
C GLY A 110 9.94 -23.52 -2.92
N PRO A 111 10.57 -22.63 -2.14
CA PRO A 111 10.29 -22.56 -0.70
C PRO A 111 8.83 -22.19 -0.48
N ARG A 112 8.21 -22.83 0.50
CA ARG A 112 6.82 -22.58 0.89
C ARG A 112 6.69 -22.66 2.40
N ALA A 113 6.05 -21.65 2.98
CA ALA A 113 5.67 -21.63 4.38
C ALA A 113 4.14 -21.69 4.51
N GLN A 114 3.66 -22.52 5.42
CA GLN A 114 2.31 -22.45 5.97
C GLN A 114 2.34 -21.55 7.20
N ILE A 115 1.35 -20.69 7.34
CA ILE A 115 1.30 -19.70 8.42
C ILE A 115 0.03 -19.82 9.26
N ASP A 116 0.10 -19.38 10.51
CA ASP A 116 -1.07 -19.02 11.29
C ASP A 116 -1.57 -17.64 10.84
N ARG A 117 -2.81 -17.58 10.35
CA ARG A 117 -3.40 -16.32 9.81
C ARG A 117 -3.55 -15.25 10.87
N ALA A 118 -3.92 -15.64 12.09
CA ALA A 118 -4.14 -14.70 13.18
C ALA A 118 -2.83 -14.08 13.65
N LEU A 119 -1.79 -14.91 13.81
CA LEU A 119 -0.45 -14.46 14.14
C LEU A 119 0.15 -13.59 13.05
N TYR A 120 0.01 -13.99 11.79
CA TYR A 120 0.51 -13.21 10.65
C TYR A 120 -0.12 -11.82 10.58
N LYS A 121 -1.46 -11.75 10.69
CA LYS A 121 -2.20 -10.48 10.71
C LYS A 121 -1.73 -9.59 11.85
N ARG A 122 -1.58 -10.15 13.07
CA ARG A 122 -1.13 -9.42 14.24
C ARG A 122 0.29 -8.87 14.05
N TYR A 123 1.23 -9.70 13.65
CA TYR A 123 2.62 -9.27 13.46
C TYR A 123 2.78 -8.29 12.32
N MET A 124 2.06 -8.46 11.21
CA MET A 124 2.08 -7.50 10.11
C MET A 124 1.56 -6.14 10.57
N ARG A 125 0.47 -6.11 11.33
CA ARG A 125 -0.08 -4.86 11.88
C ARG A 125 0.89 -4.19 12.84
N GLU A 126 1.48 -4.94 13.77
CA GLU A 126 2.48 -4.43 14.72
C GLU A 126 3.69 -3.83 13.99
N GLU A 127 4.21 -4.52 12.98
CA GLU A 127 5.32 -4.04 12.17
C GLU A 127 4.97 -2.74 11.43
N MET A 128 3.82 -2.71 10.74
CA MET A 128 3.43 -1.56 9.92
C MET A 128 3.10 -0.31 10.76
N VAL A 129 2.45 -0.47 11.91
CA VAL A 129 2.14 0.65 12.82
C VAL A 129 3.41 1.26 13.41
N GLY A 130 4.42 0.46 13.69
CA GLY A 130 5.71 0.92 14.22
C GLY A 130 6.72 1.36 13.15
N TYR A 131 6.37 1.31 11.86
CA TYR A 131 7.34 1.53 10.80
C TYR A 131 7.75 3.01 10.69
N LYS A 132 9.06 3.26 10.72
CA LYS A 132 9.62 4.62 10.65
C LYS A 132 9.26 5.29 9.31
N ASN A 133 9.02 6.60 9.32
CA ASN A 133 8.66 7.43 8.16
C ASN A 133 7.31 7.06 7.51
N MET A 134 6.49 6.23 8.15
CA MET A 134 5.19 5.82 7.63
C MET A 134 4.05 6.29 8.51
N SER A 135 2.97 6.72 7.88
CA SER A 135 1.69 6.99 8.50
C SER A 135 0.64 6.08 7.87
N ILE A 136 -0.21 5.46 8.70
CA ILE A 136 -1.34 4.68 8.21
C ILE A 136 -2.59 5.53 8.34
N VAL A 137 -3.32 5.69 7.23
CA VAL A 137 -4.55 6.46 7.15
C VAL A 137 -5.70 5.48 6.95
N GLU A 138 -6.60 5.41 7.94
CA GLU A 138 -7.82 4.60 7.83
C GLU A 138 -8.87 5.39 7.07
N ALA A 139 -8.96 5.18 5.76
CA ALA A 139 -9.88 5.86 4.86
C ALA A 139 -10.05 5.09 3.54
N SER A 140 -11.14 5.40 2.84
CA SER A 140 -11.35 4.97 1.46
C SER A 140 -10.95 6.09 0.49
N VAL A 141 -10.27 5.71 -0.60
CA VAL A 141 -9.86 6.63 -1.66
C VAL A 141 -10.97 6.73 -2.71
N ALA A 142 -11.34 7.97 -3.04
CA ALA A 142 -12.31 8.26 -4.08
C ALA A 142 -11.64 8.49 -5.44
N ASP A 143 -10.51 9.22 -5.47
CA ASP A 143 -9.89 9.63 -6.74
C ASP A 143 -8.43 10.04 -6.55
N ILE A 144 -7.70 10.13 -7.67
CA ILE A 144 -6.36 10.72 -7.74
C ILE A 144 -6.48 12.11 -8.35
N VAL A 145 -6.01 13.12 -7.63
CA VAL A 145 -6.07 14.51 -8.09
C VAL A 145 -4.92 14.77 -9.05
N VAL A 146 -5.27 15.08 -10.31
CA VAL A 146 -4.31 15.37 -11.38
C VAL A 146 -4.52 16.80 -11.86
N GLN A 147 -3.48 17.62 -11.79
CA GLN A 147 -3.44 18.93 -12.42
C GLN A 147 -3.05 18.74 -13.87
N ARG A 148 -3.94 19.10 -14.80
CA ARG A 148 -3.66 19.10 -16.23
C ARG A 148 -2.86 20.35 -16.57
N GLU A 149 -1.64 20.19 -17.04
CA GLU A 149 -0.86 21.27 -17.64
C GLU A 149 -1.28 21.41 -19.10
N GLY A 150 -1.41 22.67 -19.56
CA GLY A 150 -2.01 23.03 -20.86
C GLY A 150 -1.41 22.30 -22.07
N ALA A 151 -2.16 22.40 -23.21
CA ALA A 151 -1.90 21.86 -24.55
C ALA A 151 -1.04 20.57 -24.62
N GLN A 152 -1.73 19.51 -24.94
CA GLN A 152 -1.26 18.13 -25.08
C GLN A 152 0.07 18.02 -25.82
N GLU A 153 1.18 17.84 -25.10
CA GLU A 153 2.30 17.08 -25.65
C GLU A 153 1.91 15.59 -25.60
N GLU A 154 2.04 14.90 -26.72
CA GLU A 154 1.72 13.47 -26.83
C GLU A 154 2.39 12.68 -25.70
N GLY A 155 1.56 12.05 -24.85
CA GLY A 155 2.00 11.14 -23.80
C GLY A 155 2.03 11.69 -22.36
N ARG A 156 1.82 12.97 -22.11
CA ARG A 156 1.71 13.53 -20.74
C ARG A 156 0.29 14.05 -20.46
N HIS A 157 -0.39 13.38 -19.52
CA HIS A 157 -1.78 13.72 -19.19
C HIS A 157 -1.95 14.64 -17.97
N GLY A 158 -0.86 15.02 -17.29
CA GLY A 158 -0.87 15.92 -16.13
C GLY A 158 0.05 15.49 -15.00
N LYS A 159 0.08 16.28 -13.94
CA LYS A 159 0.88 16.08 -12.73
C LYS A 159 -0.02 15.68 -11.57
N ILE A 160 0.34 14.63 -10.85
CA ILE A 160 -0.35 14.23 -9.62
C ILE A 160 -0.08 15.28 -8.55
N THR A 161 -1.13 15.75 -7.88
CA THR A 161 -1.06 16.73 -6.79
C THR A 161 -1.60 16.20 -5.47
N GLY A 162 -2.31 15.08 -5.49
CA GLY A 162 -2.80 14.45 -4.26
C GLY A 162 -3.73 13.27 -4.53
N VAL A 163 -4.23 12.71 -3.42
CA VAL A 163 -5.23 11.64 -3.40
C VAL A 163 -6.45 12.16 -2.65
N ARG A 164 -7.63 12.08 -3.25
CA ARG A 164 -8.90 12.47 -2.65
C ARG A 164 -9.53 11.28 -1.94
N LEU A 165 -9.89 11.47 -0.68
CA LEU A 165 -10.63 10.50 0.12
C LEU A 165 -12.14 10.61 -0.14
N GLU A 166 -12.90 9.57 0.23
CA GLU A 166 -14.38 9.61 0.20
C GLU A 166 -14.96 10.71 1.11
N SER A 167 -14.23 11.10 2.17
CA SER A 167 -14.60 12.23 3.03
C SER A 167 -14.55 13.60 2.32
N GLY A 168 -13.95 13.66 1.13
CA GLY A 168 -13.66 14.89 0.39
C GLY A 168 -12.30 15.52 0.72
N GLU A 169 -11.61 15.04 1.75
CA GLU A 169 -10.26 15.49 2.10
C GLU A 169 -9.26 15.10 1.01
N VAL A 170 -8.28 15.95 0.76
CA VAL A 170 -7.20 15.68 -0.19
C VAL A 170 -5.87 15.54 0.56
N ILE A 171 -5.23 14.39 0.41
CA ILE A 171 -3.89 14.14 0.92
C ILE A 171 -2.88 14.56 -0.15
N PRO A 172 -2.07 15.61 0.08
CA PRO A 172 -1.14 16.10 -0.92
C PRO A 172 0.06 15.15 -1.10
N THR A 173 0.33 14.81 -2.34
CA THR A 173 1.48 13.99 -2.76
C THR A 173 1.76 14.15 -4.25
N SER A 174 2.98 13.89 -4.67
CA SER A 174 3.37 13.84 -6.09
C SER A 174 3.53 12.41 -6.63
N ASN A 175 3.56 11.41 -5.76
CA ASN A 175 3.75 10.02 -6.17
C ASN A 175 2.70 9.12 -5.52
N VAL A 176 2.03 8.31 -6.35
CA VAL A 176 0.99 7.38 -5.91
C VAL A 176 1.31 5.99 -6.40
N VAL A 177 1.20 5.02 -5.49
CA VAL A 177 1.28 3.59 -5.81
C VAL A 177 -0.09 2.96 -5.57
N ILE A 178 -0.68 2.40 -6.63
CA ILE A 178 -2.01 1.77 -6.59
C ILE A 178 -1.84 0.27 -6.36
N THR A 179 -2.39 -0.24 -5.25
CA THR A 179 -2.36 -1.67 -4.89
C THR A 179 -3.74 -2.18 -4.48
N THR A 180 -4.77 -1.79 -5.21
CA THR A 180 -6.19 -2.07 -4.91
C THR A 180 -6.60 -3.54 -5.09
N GLY A 181 -5.72 -4.38 -5.62
CA GLY A 181 -5.98 -5.80 -5.84
C GLY A 181 -6.94 -6.04 -7.01
N THR A 182 -7.73 -7.12 -6.91
CA THR A 182 -8.60 -7.62 -7.98
C THR A 182 -10.04 -7.13 -7.90
N PHE A 183 -10.39 -6.36 -6.87
CA PHE A 183 -11.78 -5.91 -6.66
C PHE A 183 -12.12 -4.60 -7.37
N LEU A 184 -11.13 -3.85 -7.83
CA LEU A 184 -11.36 -2.61 -8.57
C LEU A 184 -12.01 -2.92 -9.93
N GLY A 185 -13.27 -2.48 -10.10
CA GLY A 185 -14.05 -2.79 -11.29
C GLY A 185 -14.40 -4.28 -11.45
N GLY A 186 -14.29 -5.06 -10.37
CA GLY A 186 -14.60 -6.48 -10.38
C GLY A 186 -16.12 -6.76 -10.41
N GLU A 187 -16.50 -7.95 -10.82
CA GLU A 187 -17.86 -8.43 -10.89
C GLU A 187 -17.98 -9.75 -10.10
N ILE A 188 -19.02 -9.86 -9.28
CA ILE A 188 -19.34 -11.09 -8.55
C ILE A 188 -20.46 -11.81 -9.27
N HIS A 189 -20.27 -13.09 -9.55
CA HIS A 189 -21.30 -13.96 -10.09
C HIS A 189 -21.81 -14.90 -9.00
N ILE A 190 -23.11 -14.85 -8.72
CA ILE A 190 -23.81 -15.77 -7.81
C ILE A 190 -24.89 -16.50 -8.62
N GLY A 191 -24.58 -17.70 -9.12
CA GLY A 191 -25.41 -18.39 -10.09
C GLY A 191 -25.52 -17.62 -11.39
N MET A 192 -26.73 -17.23 -11.77
CA MET A 192 -27.04 -16.44 -12.98
C MET A 192 -27.08 -14.92 -12.71
N GLN A 193 -26.93 -14.51 -11.47
CA GLN A 193 -26.89 -13.10 -11.09
C GLN A 193 -25.46 -12.58 -11.10
N SER A 194 -25.29 -11.36 -11.57
CA SER A 194 -23.99 -10.68 -11.66
C SER A 194 -24.13 -9.30 -11.02
N ASP A 195 -23.33 -9.07 -9.99
CA ASP A 195 -23.28 -7.81 -9.27
C ASP A 195 -21.87 -7.22 -9.31
N ALA A 196 -21.75 -5.92 -9.55
CA ALA A 196 -20.47 -5.23 -9.44
C ALA A 196 -19.95 -5.32 -7.99
N VAL A 197 -18.71 -5.80 -7.82
CA VAL A 197 -18.10 -6.07 -6.50
C VAL A 197 -18.01 -4.82 -5.65
N ALA A 198 -17.86 -3.68 -6.25
CA ALA A 198 -17.95 -2.41 -5.56
C ALA A 198 -18.21 -1.27 -6.53
N LYS A 199 -19.24 -0.54 -6.28
CA LYS A 199 -19.25 0.91 -6.52
C LYS A 199 -18.46 1.66 -5.46
N LYS A 200 -17.71 0.95 -4.58
CA LYS A 200 -16.89 1.54 -3.53
C LYS A 200 -15.42 1.32 -3.90
N PRO A 201 -14.65 2.38 -4.11
CA PRO A 201 -13.20 2.27 -4.18
C PRO A 201 -12.69 1.62 -2.89
N CYS A 202 -11.72 0.73 -3.03
CA CYS A 202 -11.07 0.04 -1.91
C CYS A 202 -10.29 1.01 -1.04
#